data_3c01ef0e35e007688c494feee3713cbf
#
_entry.id   3c01ef0e35e007688c494feee3713cbf
#
_cell.length_a   1.000
_cell.length_b   1.000
_cell.length_c   1.000
_cell.angle_alpha   90.00
_cell.angle_beta   90.00
_cell.angle_gamma   90.00
#
_symmetry.space_group_name_H-M   'P 1'
#
loop_
_entity.id
_entity.type
_entity.pdbx_description
1 polymer ?
#
loop_
_entity_poly.entity_id
_entity_poly.type
_entity_poly.pdbx_seq_one_letter_code
_entity_poly.pdbx_strand_id
1 'polypeptide(L)'
;MVQVPGRPAQTLTEGAMLTLRDSVRAVEMFPGVVRRTLNAGERTMLCEVELARGSVVPEHTHPHEQIGYLARGRLRFRIGDEVRDIAQGDSWLVPGDVPHEVTALEDSIAIDIFSPPREEYR
;
A
#
# COMPACT_ATOMS: atom_id res chain seq x y z
N MET A 1 4.26 14.21 -3.42
CA MET A 1 4.58 13.46 -2.19
C MET A 1 4.00 14.17 -0.98
N VAL A 2 3.44 13.42 -0.05
CA VAL A 2 2.84 13.98 1.16
C VAL A 2 3.92 14.24 2.21
N GLN A 3 3.96 15.46 2.71
CA GLN A 3 4.84 15.87 3.81
C GLN A 3 3.98 16.23 5.01
N VAL A 4 4.51 16.05 6.23
CA VAL A 4 3.83 16.46 7.44
C VAL A 4 4.33 17.86 7.81
N PRO A 5 3.49 18.91 7.68
CA PRO A 5 3.91 20.28 7.95
C PRO A 5 4.35 20.44 9.42
N GLY A 6 5.40 21.23 9.63
CA GLY A 6 5.87 21.59 10.98
C GLY A 6 6.61 20.47 11.71
N ARG A 7 6.79 19.32 11.10
CA ARG A 7 7.51 18.20 11.71
C ARG A 7 8.91 18.09 11.10
N PRO A 8 9.98 18.17 11.90
CA PRO A 8 11.34 17.97 11.39
C PRO A 8 11.56 16.53 10.96
N ALA A 9 12.47 16.34 10.00
CA ALA A 9 12.92 15.01 9.62
C ALA A 9 13.57 14.33 10.83
N GLN A 10 13.31 13.04 10.99
CA GLN A 10 13.83 12.27 12.10
C GLN A 10 14.45 10.97 11.60
N THR A 11 15.48 10.52 12.29
CA THR A 11 16.13 9.24 12.01
C THR A 11 15.25 8.11 12.52
N LEU A 12 15.18 7.03 11.73
CA LEU A 12 14.48 5.81 12.13
C LEU A 12 15.20 5.19 13.33
N THR A 13 14.44 4.88 14.38
CA THR A 13 14.97 4.21 15.58
C THR A 13 14.56 2.74 15.54
N GLU A 14 15.53 1.85 15.57
CA GLU A 14 15.28 0.42 15.59
C GLU A 14 14.46 0.04 16.83
N GLY A 15 13.44 -0.79 16.65
CA GLY A 15 12.54 -1.23 17.72
C GLY A 15 11.51 -0.19 18.14
N ALA A 16 11.48 0.97 17.50
CA ALA A 16 10.47 1.99 17.79
C ALA A 16 9.09 1.51 17.34
N MET A 17 8.08 1.79 18.15
CA MET A 17 6.69 1.45 17.82
C MET A 17 6.02 2.53 17.00
N LEU A 18 6.50 3.76 17.08
CA LEU A 18 5.98 4.88 16.30
C LEU A 18 6.92 5.14 15.13
N THR A 19 6.35 5.20 13.93
CA THR A 19 7.11 5.44 12.71
C THR A 19 6.67 6.76 12.09
N LEU A 20 7.64 7.63 11.83
CA LEU A 20 7.40 8.88 11.14
C LEU A 20 7.49 8.62 9.64
N ARG A 21 6.43 8.93 8.92
CA ARG A 21 6.32 8.61 7.48
C ARG A 21 7.52 9.11 6.69
N ASP A 22 7.99 10.32 6.98
CA ASP A 22 9.09 10.92 6.20
C ASP A 22 10.45 10.29 6.46
N SER A 23 10.55 9.42 7.48
CA SER A 23 11.77 8.66 7.78
C SER A 23 11.81 7.31 7.06
N VAL A 24 10.72 6.92 6.42
CA VAL A 24 10.60 5.61 5.79
C VAL A 24 11.10 5.66 4.35
N ARG A 25 11.89 4.67 3.97
CA ARG A 25 12.40 4.54 2.62
C ARG A 25 11.27 4.24 1.64
N ALA A 26 11.21 5.03 0.55
CA ALA A 26 10.31 4.77 -0.56
C ALA A 26 10.95 3.79 -1.54
N VAL A 27 10.20 2.80 -1.99
CA VAL A 27 10.66 1.78 -2.94
C VAL A 27 9.73 1.79 -4.14
N GLU A 28 10.27 2.09 -5.33
CA GLU A 28 9.50 1.94 -6.56
C GLU A 28 9.40 0.46 -6.91
N MET A 29 8.17 -0.06 -6.94
CA MET A 29 7.89 -1.47 -7.19
C MET A 29 7.66 -1.75 -8.67
N PHE A 30 6.95 -0.86 -9.33
CA PHE A 30 6.63 -0.85 -10.75
C PHE A 30 6.66 0.61 -11.20
N PRO A 31 6.74 0.90 -12.51
CA PRO A 31 6.70 2.31 -12.95
C PRO A 31 5.49 3.05 -12.37
N GLY A 32 5.73 4.09 -11.60
CA GLY A 32 4.70 4.91 -10.99
C GLY A 32 4.08 4.34 -9.72
N VAL A 33 4.54 3.19 -9.22
CA VAL A 33 4.02 2.56 -7.99
C VAL A 33 5.10 2.56 -6.93
N VAL A 34 4.91 3.36 -5.89
CA VAL A 34 5.91 3.57 -4.83
C VAL A 34 5.35 3.12 -3.49
N ARG A 35 6.04 2.17 -2.85
CA ARG A 35 5.65 1.63 -1.55
C ARG A 35 6.51 2.21 -0.44
N ARG A 36 5.84 2.49 0.68
CA ARG A 36 6.50 2.71 1.97
C ARG A 36 5.96 1.71 2.97
N THR A 37 6.80 0.87 3.53
CA THR A 37 6.43 0.02 4.66
C THR A 37 6.50 0.88 5.91
N LEU A 38 5.34 1.28 6.43
CA LEU A 38 5.28 2.23 7.54
C LEU A 38 5.58 1.54 8.87
N ASN A 39 5.04 0.34 9.06
CA ASN A 39 5.27 -0.41 10.29
C ASN A 39 5.02 -1.89 10.06
N ALA A 40 5.68 -2.73 10.86
CA ALA A 40 5.52 -4.17 10.76
C ALA A 40 5.73 -4.81 12.13
N GLY A 41 4.75 -5.57 12.58
CA GLY A 41 4.80 -6.36 13.80
C GLY A 41 4.97 -7.83 13.50
N GLU A 42 4.63 -8.67 14.47
CA GLU A 42 4.66 -10.13 14.29
C GLU A 42 3.53 -10.62 13.40
N ARG A 43 2.36 -9.99 13.46
CA ARG A 43 1.13 -10.49 12.83
C ARG A 43 0.62 -9.61 11.71
N THR A 44 1.02 -8.34 11.66
CA THR A 44 0.51 -7.37 10.69
C THR A 44 1.61 -6.48 10.17
N MET A 45 1.37 -5.94 8.97
CA MET A 45 2.26 -4.98 8.33
C MET A 45 1.39 -3.91 7.67
N LEU A 46 1.80 -2.66 7.83
CA LEU A 46 1.11 -1.51 7.23
C LEU A 46 1.98 -0.88 6.16
N CYS A 47 1.44 -0.79 4.94
CA CYS A 47 2.11 -0.17 3.81
C CYS A 47 1.27 0.98 3.25
N GLU A 48 1.94 2.05 2.85
CA GLU A 48 1.36 3.11 2.04
C GLU A 48 1.89 2.95 0.62
N VAL A 49 0.98 2.96 -0.37
CA VAL A 49 1.34 2.83 -1.77
C VAL A 49 0.83 4.05 -2.53
N GLU A 50 1.75 4.79 -3.15
CA GLU A 50 1.40 5.87 -4.06
C GLU A 50 1.38 5.31 -5.47
N LEU A 51 0.30 5.57 -6.21
CA LEU A 51 0.15 5.12 -7.59
C LEU A 51 -0.10 6.33 -8.48
N ALA A 52 0.82 6.57 -9.40
CA ALA A 52 0.61 7.60 -10.42
C ALA A 52 -0.50 7.17 -11.38
N ARG A 53 -1.27 8.13 -11.87
CA ARG A 53 -2.30 7.86 -12.88
C ARG A 53 -1.74 7.03 -14.02
N GLY A 54 -2.46 5.97 -14.39
CA GLY A 54 -2.09 5.05 -15.45
C GLY A 54 -1.13 3.95 -15.04
N SER A 55 -0.60 3.99 -13.81
CA SER A 55 0.28 2.92 -13.32
C SER A 55 -0.51 1.65 -13.03
N VAL A 56 0.18 0.52 -13.10
CA VAL A 56 -0.43 -0.79 -12.94
C VAL A 56 0.39 -1.61 -11.95
N VAL A 57 -0.31 -2.23 -10.99
CA VAL A 57 0.23 -3.35 -10.24
C VAL A 57 -0.25 -4.61 -10.96
N PRO A 58 0.65 -5.32 -11.65
CA PRO A 58 0.24 -6.48 -12.45
C PRO A 58 -0.40 -7.58 -11.61
N GLU A 59 -1.17 -8.45 -12.26
CA GLU A 59 -1.77 -9.59 -11.60
C GLU A 59 -0.71 -10.40 -10.85
N HIS A 60 -1.01 -10.69 -9.58
CA HIS A 60 -0.13 -11.48 -8.73
C HIS A 60 -0.94 -12.16 -7.63
N THR A 61 -0.29 -13.09 -6.93
CA THR A 61 -0.85 -13.77 -5.76
C THR A 61 0.17 -13.77 -4.64
N HIS A 62 -0.31 -13.89 -3.42
CA HIS A 62 0.50 -14.12 -2.25
C HIS A 62 -0.37 -14.81 -1.17
N PRO A 63 0.23 -15.58 -0.26
CA PRO A 63 -0.54 -16.29 0.76
C PRO A 63 -1.12 -15.37 1.84
N HIS A 64 -0.59 -14.16 1.96
CA HIS A 64 -1.01 -13.17 2.95
C HIS A 64 -2.43 -12.68 2.68
N GLU A 65 -3.23 -12.53 3.74
CA GLU A 65 -4.47 -11.78 3.65
C GLU A 65 -4.12 -10.29 3.57
N GLN A 66 -4.85 -9.57 2.73
CA GLN A 66 -4.62 -8.15 2.51
C GLN A 66 -5.94 -7.40 2.65
N ILE A 67 -5.97 -6.37 3.45
CA ILE A 67 -7.10 -5.46 3.56
C ILE A 67 -6.60 -4.04 3.36
N GLY A 68 -7.36 -3.22 2.66
CA GLY A 68 -6.89 -1.89 2.36
C GLY A 68 -7.98 -0.83 2.32
N TYR A 69 -7.53 0.40 2.23
CA TYR A 69 -8.36 1.59 2.23
C TYR A 69 -7.81 2.59 1.23
N LEU A 70 -8.66 3.12 0.36
CA LEU A 70 -8.25 4.14 -0.60
C LEU A 70 -8.34 5.51 0.06
N ALA A 71 -7.17 6.03 0.44
CA ALA A 71 -7.08 7.33 1.12
C ALA A 71 -7.27 8.50 0.15
N ARG A 72 -6.95 8.31 -1.13
CA ARG A 72 -7.05 9.34 -2.17
C ARG A 72 -7.07 8.70 -3.55
N GLY A 73 -7.81 9.29 -4.47
CA GLY A 73 -7.78 8.93 -5.87
C GLY A 73 -8.87 7.95 -6.30
N ARG A 74 -8.59 7.24 -7.40
CA ARG A 74 -9.50 6.24 -7.98
C ARG A 74 -8.68 5.10 -8.57
N LEU A 75 -9.13 3.88 -8.32
CA LEU A 75 -8.48 2.66 -8.80
C LEU A 75 -9.50 1.78 -9.50
N ARG A 76 -9.06 1.06 -10.52
CA ARG A 76 -9.77 -0.11 -11.01
C ARG A 76 -9.12 -1.32 -10.36
N PHE A 77 -9.88 -2.02 -9.53
CA PHE A 77 -9.37 -3.15 -8.75
C PHE A 77 -10.07 -4.43 -9.20
N ARG A 78 -9.27 -5.44 -9.54
CA ARG A 78 -9.77 -6.79 -9.83
C ARG A 78 -9.26 -7.74 -8.76
N ILE A 79 -10.19 -8.48 -8.14
CA ILE A 79 -9.88 -9.50 -7.14
C ILE A 79 -10.63 -10.76 -7.57
N GLY A 80 -9.90 -11.78 -7.99
CA GLY A 80 -10.52 -12.93 -8.62
C GLY A 80 -11.32 -12.49 -9.84
N ASP A 81 -12.61 -12.75 -9.87
CA ASP A 81 -13.50 -12.35 -10.95
C ASP A 81 -14.23 -11.03 -10.70
N GLU A 82 -14.10 -10.46 -9.52
CA GLU A 82 -14.74 -9.20 -9.20
C GLU A 82 -13.90 -8.03 -9.68
N VAL A 83 -14.51 -7.15 -10.49
CA VAL A 83 -13.86 -5.94 -11.00
C VAL A 83 -14.73 -4.74 -10.65
N ARG A 84 -14.13 -3.74 -9.99
CA ARG A 84 -14.81 -2.48 -9.68
C ARG A 84 -13.87 -1.30 -9.80
N ASP A 85 -14.44 -0.17 -10.18
CA ASP A 85 -13.80 1.13 -10.02
C ASP A 85 -14.16 1.64 -8.62
N ILE A 86 -13.15 1.93 -7.83
CA ILE A 86 -13.31 2.41 -6.47
C ILE A 86 -12.73 3.80 -6.32
N ALA A 87 -13.23 4.54 -5.34
CA ALA A 87 -12.88 5.93 -5.10
C ALA A 87 -12.46 6.14 -3.65
N GLN A 88 -12.03 7.35 -3.33
CA GLN A 88 -11.63 7.73 -1.97
C GLN A 88 -12.67 7.27 -0.95
N GLY A 89 -12.22 6.59 0.09
CA GLY A 89 -13.08 6.06 1.15
C GLY A 89 -13.48 4.61 0.98
N ASP A 90 -13.28 4.04 -0.20
CA ASP A 90 -13.61 2.63 -0.45
C ASP A 90 -12.50 1.71 0.06
N SER A 91 -12.84 0.44 0.24
CA SER A 91 -11.92 -0.55 0.78
C SER A 91 -11.94 -1.84 -0.03
N TRP A 92 -10.95 -2.69 0.21
CA TRP A 92 -10.84 -4.00 -0.41
C TRP A 92 -10.37 -5.04 0.59
N LEU A 93 -10.75 -6.28 0.32
CA LEU A 93 -10.23 -7.46 1.01
C LEU A 93 -9.76 -8.45 -0.04
N VAL A 94 -8.48 -8.79 0.02
CA VAL A 94 -7.89 -9.81 -0.84
C VAL A 94 -7.59 -11.03 0.02
N PRO A 95 -8.36 -12.11 -0.11
CA PRO A 95 -8.06 -13.35 0.58
C PRO A 95 -6.71 -13.92 0.11
N GLY A 96 -6.07 -14.71 0.96
CA GLY A 96 -4.83 -15.38 0.57
C GLY A 96 -4.97 -16.17 -0.72
N ASP A 97 -3.94 -16.08 -1.55
CA ASP A 97 -3.81 -16.82 -2.82
C ASP A 97 -4.83 -16.46 -3.92
N VAL A 98 -5.62 -15.41 -3.74
CA VAL A 98 -6.55 -14.94 -4.78
C VAL A 98 -5.82 -13.96 -5.71
N PRO A 99 -5.81 -14.22 -7.02
CA PRO A 99 -5.17 -13.31 -7.98
C PRO A 99 -5.82 -11.93 -7.97
N HIS A 100 -5.02 -10.90 -8.04
CA HIS A 100 -5.52 -9.53 -8.04
C HIS A 100 -4.60 -8.59 -8.82
N GLU A 101 -5.20 -7.50 -9.31
CA GLU A 101 -4.55 -6.52 -10.16
C GLU A 101 -5.16 -5.15 -9.92
N VAL A 102 -4.35 -4.11 -10.01
CA VAL A 102 -4.78 -2.73 -9.78
C VAL A 102 -4.29 -1.83 -10.90
N THR A 103 -5.19 -0.97 -11.42
CA THR A 103 -4.83 0.12 -12.33
C THR A 103 -5.25 1.44 -11.69
N ALA A 104 -4.33 2.39 -11.63
CA ALA A 104 -4.65 3.72 -11.11
C ALA A 104 -5.34 4.55 -12.19
N LEU A 105 -6.58 4.96 -11.92
CA LEU A 105 -7.36 5.82 -12.81
C LEU A 105 -7.04 7.30 -12.59
N GLU A 106 -6.54 7.64 -11.41
CA GLU A 106 -6.04 8.96 -11.02
C GLU A 106 -4.82 8.74 -10.11
N ASP A 107 -4.09 9.81 -9.82
CA ASP A 107 -3.06 9.75 -8.79
C ASP A 107 -3.70 9.32 -7.48
N SER A 108 -3.19 8.26 -6.87
CA SER A 108 -3.86 7.60 -5.76
C SER A 108 -2.91 7.29 -4.62
N ILE A 109 -3.48 7.21 -3.42
CA ILE A 109 -2.79 6.74 -2.21
C ILE A 109 -3.61 5.62 -1.61
N ALA A 110 -3.05 4.42 -1.59
CA ALA A 110 -3.64 3.23 -1.02
C ALA A 110 -2.93 2.87 0.29
N ILE A 111 -3.72 2.46 1.28
CA ILE A 111 -3.19 1.93 2.53
C ILE A 111 -3.50 0.45 2.56
N ASP A 112 -2.47 -0.38 2.67
CA ASP A 112 -2.61 -1.84 2.70
C ASP A 112 -2.11 -2.41 4.02
N ILE A 113 -2.88 -3.33 4.58
CA ILE A 113 -2.50 -4.10 5.76
C ILE A 113 -2.39 -5.56 5.33
N PHE A 114 -1.25 -6.18 5.64
CA PHE A 114 -0.99 -7.59 5.35
C PHE A 114 -0.90 -8.39 6.65
N SER A 115 -1.43 -9.59 6.64
CA SER A 115 -1.30 -10.55 7.73
C SER A 115 -1.10 -11.96 7.17
N PRO A 116 -0.02 -12.65 7.51
CA PRO A 116 1.14 -12.16 8.25
C PRO A 116 1.93 -11.12 7.46
N PRO A 117 2.94 -10.48 8.07
CA PRO A 117 3.79 -9.53 7.34
C PRO A 117 4.44 -10.17 6.12
N ARG A 118 4.51 -9.42 5.04
CA ARG A 118 5.25 -9.83 3.84
C ARG A 118 6.73 -9.55 4.08
N GLU A 119 7.53 -10.60 4.24
CA GLU A 119 8.95 -10.45 4.59
C GLU A 119 9.74 -9.67 3.53
N GLU A 120 9.38 -9.81 2.25
CA GLU A 120 10.00 -9.06 1.17
C GLU A 120 9.75 -7.55 1.24
N TYR A 121 8.78 -7.12 2.07
CA TYR A 121 8.43 -5.70 2.25
C TYR A 121 9.01 -5.10 3.54
N ARG A 122 9.68 -5.90 4.37
CA ARG A 122 10.32 -5.38 5.58
C ARG A 122 11.48 -4.44 5.30
#